data_7eb2c758d6ec43046df079feae5e5e19
#
_entry.id   7eb2c758d6ec43046df079feae5e5e19
#
_cell.length_a   1.000
_cell.length_b   1.000
_cell.length_c   1.000
_cell.angle_alpha   90.00
_cell.angle_beta   90.00
_cell.angle_gamma   90.00
#
_symmetry.space_group_name_H-M   'P 1'
#
loop_
_entity.id
_entity.type
_entity.pdbx_description
1 polymer ?
#
loop_
_entity_poly.entity_id
_entity_poly.type
_entity_poly.pdbx_seq_one_letter_code
_entity_poly.pdbx_strand_id
1 'polypeptide(L)'
;VAERTVKGIQIERNFTQFVVFAEDTILSALSKITANQSRLIFVVTESGILQGVLTDGDFRRWIAGCGEIDLNQPVTAAMNADCRSAAEGTSSAELATILTTQIIALPLLDSHGRIVAVAKRANNGLQLGDRRIGTDEPSFVIAEIGNNHNGELDIALRLIDAAHAAGADCAKFQMRDMSKLY
;
A
#
# COMPACT_ATOMS: atom_id res chain seq x y z
N VAL A 1 2.22 8.58 20.65
CA VAL A 1 2.93 7.32 20.98
C VAL A 1 3.66 6.90 19.72
N ALA A 2 5.00 6.82 19.79
CA ALA A 2 5.88 6.70 18.65
C ALA A 2 5.66 5.36 17.88
N GLU A 3 5.56 5.45 16.56
CA GLU A 3 5.71 4.33 15.64
C GLU A 3 7.10 3.72 15.85
N ARG A 4 7.15 2.39 16.00
CA ARG A 4 8.41 1.67 16.18
C ARG A 4 8.70 0.88 14.90
N THR A 5 9.66 1.36 14.10
CA THR A 5 10.14 0.62 12.94
C THR A 5 11.32 -0.26 13.36
N VAL A 6 11.20 -1.58 13.20
CA VAL A 6 12.28 -2.53 13.46
C VAL A 6 12.43 -3.44 12.24
N LYS A 7 13.62 -3.45 11.62
CA LYS A 7 13.97 -4.30 10.47
C LYS A 7 12.96 -4.25 9.31
N GLY A 8 12.46 -3.05 8.94
CA GLY A 8 11.54 -2.89 7.81
C GLY A 8 10.08 -3.27 8.12
N ILE A 9 9.72 -3.45 9.40
CA ILE A 9 8.33 -3.63 9.87
C ILE A 9 7.97 -2.42 10.74
N GLN A 10 6.85 -1.80 10.41
CA GLN A 10 6.22 -0.72 11.15
C GLN A 10 5.04 -1.29 11.94
N ILE A 11 4.99 -1.01 13.24
CA ILE A 11 3.87 -1.40 14.12
C ILE A 11 3.12 -0.13 14.49
N GLU A 12 1.87 -0.06 14.04
CA GLU A 12 0.97 1.06 14.25
C GLU A 12 -0.03 0.72 15.36
N ARG A 13 0.05 1.47 16.47
CA ARG A 13 -0.83 1.30 17.62
C ARG A 13 -2.08 2.19 17.54
N ASN A 14 -2.04 3.24 16.72
CA ASN A 14 -3.23 4.01 16.38
C ASN A 14 -3.87 3.42 15.12
N PHE A 15 -4.59 2.33 15.30
CA PHE A 15 -5.15 1.54 14.20
C PHE A 15 -6.62 1.84 13.89
N THR A 16 -7.21 2.89 14.48
CA THR A 16 -8.64 3.23 14.28
C THR A 16 -9.02 3.45 12.83
N GLN A 17 -8.08 3.93 12.01
CA GLN A 17 -8.25 4.07 10.57
C GLN A 17 -8.30 2.75 9.79
N PHE A 18 -7.88 1.64 10.41
CA PHE A 18 -7.84 0.30 9.80
C PHE A 18 -8.99 -0.60 10.25
N VAL A 19 -9.93 -0.12 11.04
CA VAL A 19 -11.02 -0.94 11.57
C VAL A 19 -12.39 -0.33 11.31
N VAL A 20 -13.37 -1.21 11.11
CA VAL A 20 -14.81 -0.94 11.11
C VAL A 20 -15.51 -1.96 11.99
N PHE A 21 -16.69 -1.62 12.50
CA PHE A 21 -17.51 -2.57 13.22
C PHE A 21 -18.28 -3.48 12.25
N ALA A 22 -18.62 -4.68 12.71
CA ALA A 22 -19.33 -5.67 11.93
C ALA A 22 -20.66 -5.16 11.35
N GLU A 23 -21.34 -4.28 12.10
CA GLU A 23 -22.63 -3.67 11.74
C GLU A 23 -22.47 -2.43 10.85
N ASP A 24 -21.26 -1.90 10.66
CA ASP A 24 -21.02 -0.79 9.75
C ASP A 24 -21.35 -1.22 8.32
N THR A 25 -21.84 -0.27 7.51
CA THR A 25 -22.20 -0.56 6.12
C THR A 25 -20.98 -0.77 5.23
N ILE A 26 -21.14 -1.53 4.15
CA ILE A 26 -20.12 -1.68 3.11
C ILE A 26 -19.67 -0.30 2.59
N LEU A 27 -20.60 0.65 2.43
CA LEU A 27 -20.29 2.02 2.00
C LEU A 27 -19.35 2.73 2.98
N SER A 28 -19.60 2.60 4.29
CA SER A 28 -18.75 3.15 5.35
C SER A 28 -17.34 2.54 5.30
N ALA A 29 -17.27 1.22 5.15
CA ALA A 29 -16.00 0.50 5.04
C ALA A 29 -15.17 0.96 3.83
N LEU A 30 -15.79 1.10 2.65
CA LEU A 30 -15.14 1.59 1.43
C LEU A 30 -14.63 3.02 1.58
N SER A 31 -15.41 3.89 2.25
CA SER A 31 -15.00 5.27 2.53
C SER A 31 -13.75 5.31 3.42
N LYS A 32 -13.68 4.45 4.45
CA LYS A 32 -12.48 4.31 5.30
C LYS A 32 -11.28 3.71 4.54
N ILE A 33 -11.48 2.71 3.67
CA ILE A 33 -10.41 2.16 2.81
C ILE A 33 -9.81 3.25 1.92
N THR A 34 -10.66 4.10 1.34
CA THR A 34 -10.20 5.23 0.53
C THR A 34 -9.39 6.23 1.35
N ALA A 35 -9.85 6.56 2.55
CA ALA A 35 -9.20 7.51 3.43
C ALA A 35 -7.85 7.01 3.99
N ASN A 36 -7.75 5.71 4.33
CA ASN A 36 -6.54 5.12 4.91
C ASN A 36 -5.48 4.71 3.87
N GLN A 37 -5.81 4.76 2.58
CA GLN A 37 -4.93 4.40 1.44
C GLN A 37 -4.31 3.00 1.52
N SER A 38 -4.84 2.12 2.38
CA SER A 38 -4.26 0.79 2.66
C SER A 38 -4.94 -0.33 1.89
N ARG A 39 -5.96 -0.03 1.07
CA ARG A 39 -6.72 -0.99 0.25
C ARG A 39 -7.38 -2.12 1.03
N LEU A 40 -7.45 -2.00 2.35
CA LEU A 40 -8.10 -2.97 3.23
C LEU A 40 -8.63 -2.29 4.50
N ILE A 41 -9.55 -3.00 5.16
CA ILE A 41 -10.03 -2.64 6.48
C ILE A 41 -10.36 -3.92 7.25
N PHE A 42 -10.02 -3.96 8.54
CA PHE A 42 -10.35 -5.08 9.43
C PHE A 42 -11.73 -4.87 10.01
N VAL A 43 -12.49 -5.95 10.06
CA VAL A 43 -13.84 -5.97 10.64
C VAL A 43 -13.77 -6.54 12.04
N VAL A 44 -14.30 -5.81 13.01
CA VAL A 44 -14.27 -6.17 14.42
C VAL A 44 -15.67 -6.14 15.06
N THR A 45 -15.83 -6.85 16.15
CA THR A 45 -17.00 -6.68 17.02
C THR A 45 -16.91 -5.35 17.78
N GLU A 46 -18.00 -4.94 18.47
CA GLU A 46 -17.98 -3.80 19.39
C GLU A 46 -16.93 -3.93 20.49
N SER A 47 -16.59 -5.17 20.90
CA SER A 47 -15.54 -5.47 21.87
C SER A 47 -14.13 -5.47 21.27
N GLY A 48 -13.97 -5.19 19.95
CA GLY A 48 -12.69 -5.14 19.26
C GLY A 48 -12.14 -6.49 18.80
N ILE A 49 -12.92 -7.58 18.89
CA ILE A 49 -12.51 -8.92 18.44
C ILE A 49 -12.53 -8.95 16.90
N LEU A 50 -11.44 -9.43 16.30
CA LEU A 50 -11.32 -9.57 14.85
C LEU A 50 -12.33 -10.58 14.32
N GLN A 51 -13.09 -10.19 13.30
CA GLN A 51 -14.03 -11.05 12.56
C GLN A 51 -13.59 -11.34 11.13
N GLY A 52 -12.84 -10.43 10.52
CA GLY A 52 -12.39 -10.60 9.14
C GLY A 52 -11.72 -9.36 8.59
N VAL A 53 -11.56 -9.35 7.27
CA VAL A 53 -10.99 -8.25 6.49
C VAL A 53 -11.82 -8.00 5.25
N LEU A 54 -11.98 -6.75 4.86
CA LEU A 54 -12.49 -6.37 3.54
C LEU A 54 -11.35 -5.73 2.75
N THR A 55 -11.04 -6.31 1.60
CA THR A 55 -10.07 -5.76 0.63
C THR A 55 -10.78 -5.36 -0.66
N ASP A 56 -10.10 -4.61 -1.54
CA ASP A 56 -10.60 -4.33 -2.90
C ASP A 56 -10.94 -5.62 -3.66
N GLY A 57 -10.17 -6.70 -3.43
CA GLY A 57 -10.39 -8.00 -4.05
C GLY A 57 -11.66 -8.69 -3.53
N ASP A 58 -11.90 -8.61 -2.22
CA ASP A 58 -13.11 -9.16 -1.59
C ASP A 58 -14.35 -8.43 -2.07
N PHE A 59 -14.29 -7.10 -2.12
CA PHE A 59 -15.38 -6.27 -2.62
C PHE A 59 -15.73 -6.58 -4.08
N ARG A 60 -14.72 -6.73 -4.96
CA ARG A 60 -14.96 -7.11 -6.36
C ARG A 60 -15.59 -8.49 -6.49
N ARG A 61 -15.16 -9.46 -5.67
CA ARG A 61 -15.76 -10.82 -5.67
C ARG A 61 -17.20 -10.78 -5.19
N TRP A 62 -17.46 -10.01 -4.14
CA TRP A 62 -18.81 -9.82 -3.63
C TRP A 62 -19.74 -9.21 -4.69
N ILE A 63 -19.36 -8.09 -5.34
CA ILE A 63 -20.14 -7.48 -6.44
C ILE A 63 -20.40 -8.48 -7.57
N ALA A 64 -19.39 -9.25 -7.97
CA ALA A 64 -19.52 -10.22 -9.06
C ALA A 64 -20.49 -11.36 -8.73
N GLY A 65 -20.73 -11.64 -7.46
CA GLY A 65 -21.68 -12.65 -6.96
C GLY A 65 -23.08 -12.10 -6.65
N CYS A 66 -23.27 -10.77 -6.62
CA CYS A 66 -24.54 -10.17 -6.28
C CYS A 66 -25.46 -10.04 -7.50
N GLY A 67 -26.75 -10.37 -7.33
CA GLY A 67 -27.78 -10.04 -8.33
C GLY A 67 -28.18 -8.56 -8.26
N GLU A 68 -28.25 -8.01 -7.06
CA GLU A 68 -28.53 -6.57 -6.78
C GLU A 68 -27.49 -6.08 -5.78
N ILE A 69 -26.91 -4.90 -6.04
CA ILE A 69 -25.86 -4.30 -5.21
C ILE A 69 -26.52 -3.33 -4.23
N ASP A 70 -26.49 -3.67 -2.94
CA ASP A 70 -26.89 -2.78 -1.85
C ASP A 70 -25.69 -2.53 -0.91
N LEU A 71 -25.10 -1.34 -0.99
CA LEU A 71 -23.96 -0.93 -0.17
C LEU A 71 -24.35 -0.57 1.28
N ASN A 72 -25.65 -0.55 1.62
CA ASN A 72 -26.11 -0.32 2.98
C ASN A 72 -26.15 -1.61 3.81
N GLN A 73 -25.87 -2.76 3.19
CA GLN A 73 -25.71 -4.01 3.94
C GLN A 73 -24.53 -3.92 4.90
N PRO A 74 -24.56 -4.68 6.02
CA PRO A 74 -23.42 -4.81 6.92
C PRO A 74 -22.16 -5.28 6.19
N VAL A 75 -21.00 -4.78 6.59
CA VAL A 75 -19.71 -5.12 5.98
C VAL A 75 -19.40 -6.62 6.03
N THR A 76 -20.00 -7.34 6.97
CA THR A 76 -19.90 -8.80 7.10
C THR A 76 -20.39 -9.55 5.87
N ALA A 77 -21.27 -8.96 5.06
CA ALA A 77 -21.74 -9.56 3.81
C ALA A 77 -20.65 -9.65 2.73
N ALA A 78 -19.67 -8.74 2.77
CA ALA A 78 -18.61 -8.65 1.75
C ALA A 78 -17.20 -9.00 2.29
N MET A 79 -17.03 -9.13 3.60
CA MET A 79 -15.73 -9.42 4.21
C MET A 79 -15.27 -10.85 3.95
N ASN A 80 -13.95 -11.05 4.02
CA ASN A 80 -13.33 -12.36 4.12
C ASN A 80 -13.10 -12.68 5.61
N ALA A 81 -13.76 -13.72 6.11
CA ALA A 81 -13.61 -14.18 7.49
C ALA A 81 -12.30 -14.95 7.73
N ASP A 82 -11.69 -15.53 6.68
CA ASP A 82 -10.39 -16.19 6.77
C ASP A 82 -9.25 -15.15 6.66
N CYS A 83 -9.14 -14.31 7.68
CA CYS A 83 -8.16 -13.24 7.78
C CYS A 83 -6.92 -13.71 8.54
N ARG A 84 -5.74 -13.52 7.94
CA ARG A 84 -4.48 -13.78 8.66
C ARG A 84 -4.25 -12.75 9.75
N SER A 85 -3.76 -13.20 10.89
CA SER A 85 -3.40 -12.38 12.04
C SER A 85 -2.11 -12.92 12.69
N ALA A 86 -1.54 -12.16 13.62
CA ALA A 86 -0.45 -12.63 14.48
C ALA A 86 -0.74 -12.24 15.94
N ALA A 87 -0.09 -12.91 16.88
CA ALA A 87 -0.19 -12.56 18.29
C ALA A 87 0.55 -11.25 18.59
N GLU A 88 0.09 -10.49 19.57
CA GLU A 88 0.87 -9.40 20.14
C GLU A 88 2.22 -9.94 20.63
N GLY A 89 3.32 -9.26 20.31
CA GLY A 89 4.67 -9.71 20.67
C GLY A 89 5.35 -10.62 19.64
N THR A 90 4.67 -11.00 18.54
CA THR A 90 5.31 -11.69 17.41
C THR A 90 6.54 -10.90 16.92
N SER A 91 7.66 -11.60 16.73
CA SER A 91 8.91 -10.95 16.35
C SER A 91 8.85 -10.30 14.96
N SER A 92 9.62 -9.22 14.75
CA SER A 92 9.69 -8.56 13.43
C SER A 92 10.18 -9.49 12.34
N ALA A 93 10.99 -10.50 12.65
CA ALA A 93 11.45 -11.50 11.69
C ALA A 93 10.30 -12.40 11.24
N GLU A 94 9.46 -12.88 12.17
CA GLU A 94 8.27 -13.68 11.85
C GLU A 94 7.23 -12.84 11.09
N LEU A 95 6.97 -11.61 11.52
CA LEU A 95 6.08 -10.70 10.81
C LEU A 95 6.53 -10.46 9.37
N ALA A 96 7.85 -10.35 9.14
CA ALA A 96 8.39 -10.17 7.79
C ALA A 96 8.18 -11.37 6.87
N THR A 97 8.01 -12.58 7.42
CA THR A 97 7.68 -13.78 6.62
C THR A 97 6.21 -13.84 6.22
N ILE A 98 5.31 -13.27 7.05
CA ILE A 98 3.87 -13.25 6.78
C ILE A 98 3.49 -12.07 5.88
N LEU A 99 4.08 -10.89 6.14
CA LEU A 99 3.85 -9.69 5.34
C LEU A 99 4.55 -9.82 3.97
N THR A 100 3.74 -9.89 2.93
CA THR A 100 4.18 -10.05 1.53
C THR A 100 3.64 -8.90 0.67
N THR A 101 3.83 -8.96 -0.65
CA THR A 101 3.18 -8.04 -1.59
C THR A 101 1.66 -8.23 -1.65
N GLN A 102 1.16 -9.39 -1.22
CA GLN A 102 -0.27 -9.70 -1.15
C GLN A 102 -0.86 -9.38 0.22
N ILE A 103 -0.09 -9.58 1.31
CA ILE A 103 -0.49 -9.28 2.69
C ILE A 103 0.27 -8.03 3.13
N ILE A 104 -0.32 -6.86 2.85
CA ILE A 104 0.33 -5.56 3.08
C ILE A 104 0.19 -5.06 4.53
N ALA A 105 -0.79 -5.55 5.26
CA ALA A 105 -1.01 -5.27 6.67
C ALA A 105 -1.52 -6.50 7.41
N LEU A 106 -1.15 -6.63 8.68
CA LEU A 106 -1.47 -7.77 9.53
C LEU A 106 -1.95 -7.28 10.89
N PRO A 107 -3.15 -7.66 11.36
CA PRO A 107 -3.62 -7.30 12.68
C PRO A 107 -2.88 -8.10 13.73
N LEU A 108 -2.43 -7.44 14.80
CA LEU A 108 -1.83 -8.05 15.97
C LEU A 108 -2.89 -8.18 17.05
N LEU A 109 -3.06 -9.40 17.56
CA LEU A 109 -4.15 -9.74 18.48
C LEU A 109 -3.62 -10.01 19.89
N ASP A 110 -4.40 -9.61 20.89
CA ASP A 110 -4.21 -10.04 22.27
C ASP A 110 -4.72 -11.48 22.50
N SER A 111 -4.61 -11.97 23.73
CA SER A 111 -5.07 -13.31 24.12
C SER A 111 -6.60 -13.51 24.03
N HIS A 112 -7.37 -12.43 23.83
CA HIS A 112 -8.82 -12.44 23.69
C HIS A 112 -9.26 -12.28 22.22
N GLY A 113 -8.32 -12.24 21.27
CA GLY A 113 -8.59 -12.05 19.86
C GLY A 113 -8.91 -10.62 19.45
N ARG A 114 -8.62 -9.61 20.30
CA ARG A 114 -8.85 -8.20 20.00
C ARG A 114 -7.63 -7.61 19.30
N ILE A 115 -7.89 -6.73 18.33
CA ILE A 115 -6.81 -6.00 17.66
C ILE A 115 -6.19 -5.00 18.64
N VAL A 116 -4.87 -5.06 18.82
CA VAL A 116 -4.09 -4.15 19.68
C VAL A 116 -3.10 -3.30 18.89
N ALA A 117 -2.76 -3.73 17.68
CA ALA A 117 -1.93 -2.98 16.73
C ALA A 117 -2.10 -3.54 15.31
N VAL A 118 -1.57 -2.82 14.32
CA VAL A 118 -1.45 -3.30 12.94
C VAL A 118 0.02 -3.26 12.54
N ALA A 119 0.54 -4.39 12.09
CA ALA A 119 1.87 -4.49 11.50
C ALA A 119 1.79 -4.29 9.99
N LYS A 120 2.69 -3.45 9.43
CA LYS A 120 2.83 -3.20 7.99
C LYS A 120 4.30 -3.32 7.61
N ARG A 121 4.60 -3.59 6.34
CA ARG A 121 5.95 -3.33 5.86
C ARG A 121 6.20 -1.83 5.95
N ALA A 122 7.30 -1.44 6.57
CA ALA A 122 7.76 -0.07 6.48
C ALA A 122 8.00 0.22 4.99
N ASN A 123 7.45 1.32 4.52
CA ASN A 123 7.76 1.79 3.17
C ASN A 123 9.19 2.33 3.20
N ASN A 124 10.17 1.41 3.03
CA ASN A 124 11.59 1.75 3.12
C ASN A 124 12.05 2.62 1.94
N GLY A 125 11.13 3.08 1.09
CA GLY A 125 11.48 3.81 -0.11
C GLY A 125 12.28 2.97 -1.10
N LEU A 126 12.54 3.53 -2.26
CA LEU A 126 13.44 2.99 -3.25
C LEU A 126 14.83 3.62 -3.05
N GLN A 127 15.88 2.82 -2.95
CA GLN A 127 17.25 3.33 -2.99
C GLN A 127 17.71 3.37 -4.44
N LEU A 128 18.06 4.56 -4.92
CA LEU A 128 18.54 4.78 -6.27
C LEU A 128 19.91 5.49 -6.18
N GLY A 129 21.01 4.74 -6.34
CA GLY A 129 22.35 5.25 -6.03
C GLY A 129 22.44 5.67 -4.56
N ASP A 130 22.89 6.89 -4.34
CA ASP A 130 23.02 7.48 -3.00
C ASP A 130 21.74 8.15 -2.52
N ARG A 131 20.67 8.16 -3.35
CA ARG A 131 19.41 8.86 -3.06
C ARG A 131 18.33 7.87 -2.67
N ARG A 132 17.62 8.22 -1.60
CA ARG A 132 16.42 7.49 -1.17
C ARG A 132 15.16 8.19 -1.70
N ILE A 133 14.23 7.40 -2.23
CA ILE A 133 12.93 7.86 -2.74
C ILE A 133 11.85 7.25 -1.85
N GLY A 134 11.03 8.07 -1.21
CA GLY A 134 10.00 7.62 -0.27
C GLY A 134 9.08 8.74 0.15
N THR A 135 8.09 8.40 0.97
CA THR A 135 7.04 9.34 1.39
C THR A 135 7.56 10.53 2.18
N ASP A 136 8.64 10.31 2.98
CA ASP A 136 9.23 11.32 3.86
C ASP A 136 10.52 11.92 3.28
N GLU A 137 10.82 11.61 2.01
CA GLU A 137 12.01 12.09 1.32
C GLU A 137 11.65 13.24 0.35
N PRO A 138 12.60 14.11 0.02
CA PRO A 138 12.40 15.12 -1.04
C PRO A 138 11.97 14.46 -2.35
N SER A 139 11.11 15.13 -3.11
CA SER A 139 10.64 14.65 -4.41
C SER A 139 11.82 14.33 -5.32
N PHE A 140 11.75 13.17 -5.99
CA PHE A 140 12.71 12.76 -7.01
C PHE A 140 12.19 13.21 -8.37
N VAL A 141 12.87 14.17 -8.99
CA VAL A 141 12.44 14.83 -10.24
C VAL A 141 13.08 14.14 -11.43
N ILE A 142 12.27 13.61 -12.33
CA ILE A 142 12.72 12.95 -13.56
C ILE A 142 12.42 13.87 -14.74
N ALA A 143 13.44 14.32 -15.47
CA ALA A 143 13.28 15.01 -16.75
C ALA A 143 12.98 13.98 -17.84
N GLU A 144 11.78 14.00 -18.38
CA GLU A 144 11.34 13.11 -19.45
C GLU A 144 11.84 13.64 -20.81
N ILE A 145 13.01 13.21 -21.25
CA ILE A 145 13.61 13.61 -22.52
C ILE A 145 13.02 12.83 -23.70
N GLY A 146 12.68 11.56 -23.44
CA GLY A 146 12.11 10.70 -24.47
C GLY A 146 13.08 10.46 -25.64
N ASN A 147 12.61 10.71 -26.85
CA ASN A 147 13.40 10.61 -28.08
C ASN A 147 13.67 11.98 -28.77
N ASN A 148 13.55 13.10 -28.04
CA ASN A 148 13.69 14.46 -28.59
C ASN A 148 15.09 14.76 -29.10
N HIS A 149 16.08 13.90 -28.81
CA HIS A 149 17.44 13.99 -29.36
C HIS A 149 17.53 13.57 -30.84
N ASN A 150 16.47 12.99 -31.43
CA ASN A 150 16.36 12.59 -32.84
C ASN A 150 17.54 11.72 -33.35
N GLY A 151 18.21 10.97 -32.47
CA GLY A 151 19.38 10.17 -32.80
C GLY A 151 20.71 10.91 -32.74
N GLU A 152 20.72 12.21 -32.47
CA GLU A 152 21.92 13.03 -32.38
C GLU A 152 22.48 13.05 -30.97
N LEU A 153 23.73 12.58 -30.80
CA LEU A 153 24.39 12.49 -29.50
C LEU A 153 24.58 13.88 -28.84
N ASP A 154 25.00 14.87 -29.63
CA ASP A 154 25.25 16.24 -29.12
C ASP A 154 23.95 16.89 -28.58
N ILE A 155 22.81 16.59 -29.18
CA ILE A 155 21.52 17.05 -28.68
C ILE A 155 21.18 16.33 -27.39
N ALA A 156 21.40 15.01 -27.32
CA ALA A 156 21.16 14.23 -26.11
C ALA A 156 21.99 14.75 -24.92
N LEU A 157 23.28 15.02 -25.11
CA LEU A 157 24.15 15.57 -24.08
C LEU A 157 23.69 16.94 -23.60
N ARG A 158 23.34 17.86 -24.51
CA ARG A 158 22.79 19.17 -24.14
C ARG A 158 21.48 19.08 -23.38
N LEU A 159 20.63 18.09 -23.67
CA LEU A 159 19.38 17.86 -22.94
C LEU A 159 19.66 17.34 -21.51
N ILE A 160 20.71 16.51 -21.32
CA ILE A 160 21.15 16.10 -19.98
C ILE A 160 21.65 17.30 -19.19
N ASP A 161 22.52 18.13 -19.78
CA ASP A 161 23.05 19.32 -19.13
C ASP A 161 21.93 20.30 -18.73
N ALA A 162 20.95 20.50 -19.61
CA ALA A 162 19.78 21.33 -19.31
C ALA A 162 18.93 20.77 -18.19
N ALA A 163 18.70 19.44 -18.15
CA ALA A 163 17.97 18.78 -17.07
C ALA A 163 18.70 18.93 -15.74
N HIS A 164 20.02 18.74 -15.73
CA HIS A 164 20.87 18.92 -14.55
C HIS A 164 20.85 20.38 -14.06
N ALA A 165 21.00 21.35 -14.96
CA ALA A 165 20.95 22.78 -14.62
C ALA A 165 19.58 23.21 -14.08
N ALA A 166 18.51 22.55 -14.50
CA ALA A 166 17.16 22.75 -13.98
C ALA A 166 16.90 22.03 -12.60
N GLY A 167 17.89 21.31 -12.07
CA GLY A 167 17.78 20.61 -10.79
C GLY A 167 17.04 19.27 -10.86
N ALA A 168 16.91 18.66 -12.04
CA ALA A 168 16.37 17.32 -12.15
C ALA A 168 17.36 16.27 -11.61
N ASP A 169 16.84 15.25 -10.92
CA ASP A 169 17.62 14.17 -10.34
C ASP A 169 17.97 13.07 -11.36
N CYS A 170 17.19 12.99 -12.43
CA CYS A 170 17.35 11.97 -13.47
C CYS A 170 16.91 12.50 -14.83
N ALA A 171 17.59 12.10 -15.89
CA ALA A 171 17.18 12.31 -17.29
C ALA A 171 16.77 10.95 -17.87
N LYS A 172 15.49 10.85 -18.32
CA LYS A 172 14.92 9.62 -18.87
C LYS A 172 14.84 9.70 -20.39
N PHE A 173 15.49 8.75 -21.05
CA PHE A 173 15.44 8.58 -22.50
C PHE A 173 14.56 7.38 -22.88
N GLN A 174 14.03 7.39 -24.10
CA GLN A 174 13.33 6.27 -24.70
C GLN A 174 14.20 5.67 -25.83
N MET A 175 14.46 4.38 -25.75
CA MET A 175 15.05 3.60 -26.83
C MET A 175 13.97 2.75 -27.49
N ARG A 176 13.87 2.83 -28.83
CA ARG A 176 12.96 1.99 -29.62
C ARG A 176 13.75 1.11 -30.55
N ASP A 177 13.50 -0.17 -30.51
CA ASP A 177 13.98 -1.12 -31.52
C ASP A 177 12.97 -1.11 -32.69
N MET A 178 13.33 -0.40 -33.74
CA MET A 178 12.46 -0.25 -34.92
C MET A 178 12.16 -1.59 -35.61
N SER A 179 13.00 -2.60 -35.45
CA SER A 179 12.81 -3.93 -36.03
C SER A 179 11.71 -4.76 -35.36
N LYS A 180 11.26 -4.31 -34.18
CA LYS A 180 10.23 -4.98 -33.35
C LYS A 180 8.91 -4.22 -33.25
N LEU A 181 8.75 -3.15 -34.04
CA LEU A 181 7.57 -2.30 -33.97
C LEU A 181 6.46 -2.69 -34.97
N TYR A 182 6.69 -3.70 -35.82
CA TYR A 182 5.73 -4.21 -36.81
C TYR A 182 5.75 -5.72 -36.86
#